data_9b124f382d863d90553f03cb176e3141
#
_entry.id   9b124f382d863d90553f03cb176e3141
#
_cell.length_a   1.000
_cell.length_b   1.000
_cell.length_c   1.000
_cell.angle_alpha   90.00
_cell.angle_beta   90.00
_cell.angle_gamma   90.00
#
_symmetry.space_group_name_H-M   'P 1'
#
loop_
_entity.id
_entity.type
_entity.pdbx_description
1 polymer ?
#
loop_
_entity_poly.entity_id
_entity_poly.type
_entity_poly.pdbx_seq_one_letter_code
_entity_poly.pdbx_strand_id
1 'polypeptide(L)'
;MSISVIENHMYNIKQAIRISNLLSWDPKEVFEFHRSIGNKETPLIRLPSLANHLGIGSILIKDESQRFGLNAFKVLGASYAMHQLIKKFPQINTFCTASDGNHGRAVAWMAKKLERKAIIYMPKGTVLDRINAIKE
;
A
#
# COMPACT_ATOMS: atom_id res chain seq x y z
N MET A 1 26.24 -13.36 -11.81
CA MET A 1 25.05 -12.48 -11.92
C MET A 1 25.54 -11.06 -11.84
N SER A 2 25.47 -10.27 -12.89
CA SER A 2 25.92 -8.86 -12.86
C SER A 2 24.79 -8.00 -12.33
N ILE A 3 25.06 -7.22 -11.27
CA ILE A 3 24.12 -6.21 -10.76
C ILE A 3 24.48 -4.91 -11.46
N SER A 4 23.53 -4.33 -12.20
CA SER A 4 23.67 -2.98 -12.72
C SER A 4 22.95 -1.99 -11.81
N VAL A 5 23.64 -0.94 -11.42
CA VAL A 5 23.07 0.19 -10.67
C VAL A 5 22.83 1.32 -11.66
N ILE A 6 21.60 1.81 -11.71
CA ILE A 6 21.24 2.98 -12.50
C ILE A 6 21.04 4.15 -11.54
N GLU A 7 21.85 5.18 -11.70
CA GLU A 7 21.70 6.41 -10.93
C GLU A 7 20.47 7.19 -11.41
N ASN A 8 19.65 7.65 -10.45
CA ASN A 8 18.49 8.48 -10.78
C ASN A 8 18.90 9.95 -10.93
N HIS A 9 19.34 10.33 -12.12
CA HIS A 9 19.72 11.71 -12.43
C HIS A 9 18.55 12.72 -12.39
N MET A 10 17.30 12.24 -12.36
CA MET A 10 16.10 13.09 -12.26
C MET A 10 15.70 13.38 -10.80
N TYR A 11 16.38 12.77 -9.82
CA TYR A 11 16.06 13.00 -8.43
C TYR A 11 16.43 14.42 -7.99
N ASN A 12 15.44 15.19 -7.56
CA ASN A 12 15.61 16.53 -7.02
C ASN A 12 14.99 16.62 -5.63
N ILE A 13 15.85 16.67 -4.61
CA ILE A 13 15.44 16.71 -3.20
C ILE A 13 14.54 17.92 -2.88
N LYS A 14 14.81 19.10 -3.48
CA LYS A 14 14.00 20.31 -3.26
C LYS A 14 12.58 20.13 -3.80
N GLN A 15 12.43 19.45 -4.95
CA GLN A 15 11.13 19.15 -5.54
C GLN A 15 10.39 18.09 -4.74
N ALA A 16 11.08 17.06 -4.25
CA ALA A 16 10.51 16.02 -3.39
C ALA A 16 9.97 16.62 -2.08
N ILE A 17 10.74 17.52 -1.43
CA ILE A 17 10.31 18.23 -0.21
C ILE A 17 9.10 19.13 -0.51
N ARG A 18 9.09 19.85 -1.66
CA ARG A 18 7.94 20.68 -2.05
C ARG A 18 6.68 19.85 -2.27
N ILE A 19 6.77 18.69 -2.89
CA ILE A 19 5.64 17.77 -3.08
C ILE A 19 5.15 17.24 -1.73
N SER A 20 6.04 16.85 -0.82
CA SER A 20 5.66 16.37 0.51
C SER A 20 4.93 17.44 1.32
N ASN A 21 5.31 18.71 1.20
CA ASN A 21 4.66 19.83 1.87
C ASN A 21 3.27 20.17 1.27
N LEU A 22 3.02 19.83 0.01
CA LEU A 22 1.70 19.95 -0.63
C LEU A 22 0.72 18.85 -0.18
N LEU A 23 1.25 17.72 0.29
CA LEU A 23 0.48 16.62 0.86
C LEU A 23 0.36 16.88 2.38
N SER A 24 -0.49 17.83 2.77
CA SER A 24 -0.71 18.22 4.18
C SER A 24 -1.47 17.14 4.96
N TRP A 25 -0.88 15.98 5.11
CA TRP A 25 -1.40 14.92 5.97
C TRP A 25 -0.72 15.00 7.32
N ASP A 26 -1.51 15.01 8.37
CA ASP A 26 -0.98 14.82 9.71
C ASP A 26 -0.58 13.35 9.89
N PRO A 27 0.72 13.04 10.06
CA PRO A 27 1.17 11.66 10.27
C PRO A 27 0.53 11.00 11.48
N LYS A 28 0.16 11.77 12.50
CA LYS A 28 -0.50 11.29 13.71
C LYS A 28 -1.92 10.82 13.39
N GLU A 29 -2.68 11.60 12.63
CA GLU A 29 -4.04 11.21 12.18
C GLU A 29 -4.00 9.92 11.36
N VAL A 30 -3.05 9.81 10.42
CA VAL A 30 -2.86 8.61 9.61
C VAL A 30 -2.55 7.39 10.48
N PHE A 31 -1.67 7.54 11.46
CA PHE A 31 -1.28 6.46 12.37
C PHE A 31 -2.45 6.01 13.23
N GLU A 32 -3.18 6.94 13.83
CA GLU A 32 -4.34 6.67 14.69
C GLU A 32 -5.46 5.99 13.89
N PHE A 33 -5.73 6.46 12.67
CA PHE A 33 -6.67 5.80 11.78
C PHE A 33 -6.28 4.34 11.53
N HIS A 34 -5.03 4.08 11.15
CA HIS A 34 -4.60 2.70 10.89
C HIS A 34 -4.68 1.82 12.15
N ARG A 35 -4.37 2.34 13.32
CA ARG A 35 -4.59 1.63 14.59
C ARG A 35 -6.07 1.27 14.79
N SER A 36 -6.97 2.21 14.54
CA SER A 36 -8.42 2.01 14.73
C SER A 36 -9.00 0.90 13.85
N ILE A 37 -8.41 0.66 12.68
CA ILE A 37 -8.82 -0.42 11.78
C ILE A 37 -8.07 -1.75 12.02
N GLY A 38 -7.25 -1.83 13.07
CA GLY A 38 -6.55 -3.04 13.47
C GLY A 38 -5.15 -3.23 12.88
N ASN A 39 -4.51 -2.14 12.45
CA ASN A 39 -3.12 -2.20 12.00
C ASN A 39 -2.18 -2.64 13.12
N LYS A 40 -1.29 -3.58 12.81
CA LYS A 40 -0.24 -4.06 13.70
C LYS A 40 1.13 -3.75 13.12
N GLU A 41 2.13 -3.70 13.97
CA GLU A 41 3.50 -3.61 13.52
C GLU A 41 3.88 -4.84 12.71
N THR A 42 4.66 -4.63 11.65
CA THR A 42 5.23 -5.69 10.83
C THR A 42 6.74 -5.75 11.05
N PRO A 43 7.37 -6.92 10.89
CA PRO A 43 8.79 -7.10 11.17
C PRO A 43 9.70 -6.20 10.31
N LEU A 44 10.79 -5.76 10.90
CA LEU A 44 11.93 -5.19 10.18
C LEU A 44 13.10 -6.16 10.28
N ILE A 45 13.38 -6.86 9.18
CA ILE A 45 14.35 -7.95 9.12
C ILE A 45 15.68 -7.40 8.61
N ARG A 46 16.77 -7.70 9.33
CA ARG A 46 18.13 -7.38 8.91
C ARG A 46 18.73 -8.57 8.16
N LEU A 47 19.44 -8.31 7.05
CA LEU A 47 20.09 -9.32 6.23
C LEU A 47 21.61 -9.05 6.15
N PRO A 48 22.37 -9.27 7.25
CA PRO A 48 23.78 -8.92 7.30
C PRO A 48 24.63 -9.75 6.33
N SER A 49 24.37 -11.04 6.19
CA SER A 49 25.09 -11.90 5.26
C SER A 49 24.95 -11.45 3.80
N LEU A 50 23.74 -11.03 3.40
CA LEU A 50 23.50 -10.51 2.05
C LEU A 50 24.17 -9.15 1.85
N ALA A 51 24.13 -8.28 2.86
CA ALA A 51 24.80 -6.98 2.81
C ALA A 51 26.33 -7.16 2.62
N ASN A 52 26.96 -8.05 3.39
CA ASN A 52 28.37 -8.38 3.27
C ASN A 52 28.72 -8.96 1.89
N HIS A 53 27.88 -9.88 1.38
CA HIS A 53 28.07 -10.46 0.06
C HIS A 53 28.04 -9.43 -1.07
N LEU A 54 27.20 -8.41 -0.92
CA LEU A 54 27.01 -7.33 -1.91
C LEU A 54 27.95 -6.13 -1.66
N GLY A 55 28.76 -6.13 -0.60
CA GLY A 55 29.69 -5.04 -0.27
C GLY A 55 28.98 -3.74 0.12
N ILE A 56 27.77 -3.80 0.68
CA ILE A 56 26.99 -2.62 1.12
C ILE A 56 26.80 -2.62 2.64
N GLY A 57 26.58 -1.44 3.23
CA GLY A 57 26.58 -1.26 4.67
C GLY A 57 25.46 -2.02 5.40
N SER A 58 24.25 -2.06 4.87
CA SER A 58 23.13 -2.83 5.46
C SER A 58 22.01 -3.07 4.47
N ILE A 59 21.28 -4.17 4.69
CA ILE A 59 19.98 -4.44 4.02
C ILE A 59 18.95 -4.65 5.09
N LEU A 60 17.86 -3.90 4.98
CA LEU A 60 16.69 -3.99 5.85
C LEU A 60 15.44 -4.30 5.01
N ILE A 61 14.69 -5.33 5.39
CA ILE A 61 13.43 -5.67 4.75
C ILE A 61 12.28 -5.37 5.71
N LYS A 62 11.38 -4.48 5.32
CA LYS A 62 10.09 -4.30 5.98
C LYS A 62 9.14 -5.38 5.48
N ASP A 63 8.85 -6.37 6.31
CA ASP A 63 8.04 -7.53 5.92
C ASP A 63 6.54 -7.21 6.02
N GLU A 64 5.93 -6.95 4.90
CA GLU A 64 4.50 -6.65 4.79
C GLU A 64 3.63 -7.90 4.46
N SER A 65 4.20 -9.09 4.51
CA SER A 65 3.50 -10.34 4.17
C SER A 65 2.30 -10.65 5.09
N GLN A 66 2.26 -10.06 6.28
CA GLN A 66 1.18 -10.25 7.26
C GLN A 66 0.27 -9.02 7.42
N ARG A 67 0.44 -7.99 6.58
CA ARG A 67 -0.32 -6.74 6.69
C ARG A 67 -1.81 -7.00 6.48
N PHE A 68 -2.62 -6.87 7.53
CA PHE A 68 -4.08 -7.10 7.55
C PHE A 68 -4.54 -8.46 6.96
N GLY A 69 -3.64 -9.44 6.85
CA GLY A 69 -3.91 -10.70 6.14
C GLY A 69 -3.97 -10.57 4.61
N LEU A 70 -3.65 -9.41 4.06
CA LEU A 70 -3.70 -9.14 2.61
C LEU A 70 -2.35 -9.30 1.91
N ASN A 71 -1.31 -9.63 2.65
CA ASN A 71 0.04 -9.88 2.15
C ASN A 71 0.65 -8.71 1.33
N ALA A 72 0.21 -7.47 1.62
CA ALA A 72 0.68 -6.28 0.91
C ALA A 72 0.43 -4.97 1.68
N PHE A 73 1.32 -4.01 1.50
CA PHE A 73 1.22 -2.69 2.13
C PHE A 73 0.17 -1.75 1.49
N LYS A 74 -0.33 -2.05 0.30
CA LYS A 74 -1.23 -1.15 -0.45
C LYS A 74 -2.54 -0.84 0.26
N VAL A 75 -2.94 -1.70 1.19
CA VAL A 75 -4.10 -1.46 2.05
C VAL A 75 -3.96 -0.18 2.90
N LEU A 76 -2.75 0.19 3.32
CA LEU A 76 -2.53 1.39 4.11
C LEU A 76 -2.98 2.65 3.37
N GLY A 77 -2.48 2.86 2.15
CA GLY A 77 -2.85 4.03 1.34
C GLY A 77 -4.32 3.99 0.90
N ALA A 78 -4.80 2.85 0.43
CA ALA A 78 -6.18 2.71 -0.05
C ALA A 78 -7.18 2.96 1.09
N SER A 79 -6.98 2.37 2.26
CA SER A 79 -7.91 2.51 3.39
C SER A 79 -8.00 3.94 3.89
N TYR A 80 -6.86 4.64 4.03
CA TYR A 80 -6.86 6.03 4.47
C TYR A 80 -7.52 6.96 3.45
N ALA A 81 -7.21 6.81 2.16
CA ALA A 81 -7.84 7.59 1.11
C ALA A 81 -9.37 7.42 1.08
N MET A 82 -9.84 6.16 1.19
CA MET A 82 -11.28 5.86 1.24
C MET A 82 -11.93 6.42 2.50
N HIS A 83 -11.27 6.37 3.65
CA HIS A 83 -11.73 6.98 4.89
C HIS A 83 -11.92 8.49 4.73
N GLN A 84 -10.92 9.19 4.17
CA GLN A 84 -11.01 10.63 3.93
C GLN A 84 -12.13 10.99 2.95
N LEU A 85 -12.35 10.16 1.92
CA LEU A 85 -13.47 10.37 1.00
C LEU A 85 -14.83 10.23 1.67
N ILE A 86 -15.03 9.22 2.51
CA ILE A 86 -16.29 9.05 3.26
C ILE A 86 -16.49 10.18 4.27
N LYS A 87 -15.43 10.63 4.94
CA LYS A 87 -15.49 11.76 5.88
C LYS A 87 -15.97 13.04 5.17
N LYS A 88 -15.51 13.26 3.93
CA LYS A 88 -15.89 14.42 3.12
C LYS A 88 -17.23 14.24 2.39
N PHE A 89 -17.55 13.02 1.97
CA PHE A 89 -18.71 12.67 1.16
C PHE A 89 -19.41 11.42 1.71
N PRO A 90 -20.18 11.52 2.80
CA PRO A 90 -20.77 10.37 3.48
C PRO A 90 -21.75 9.56 2.60
N GLN A 91 -22.27 10.16 1.55
CA GLN A 91 -23.20 9.53 0.60
C GLN A 91 -22.54 8.54 -0.38
N ILE A 92 -21.21 8.45 -0.41
CA ILE A 92 -20.51 7.50 -1.29
C ILE A 92 -20.87 6.07 -0.87
N ASN A 93 -21.48 5.32 -1.79
CA ASN A 93 -21.87 3.92 -1.58
C ASN A 93 -20.98 2.93 -2.34
N THR A 94 -20.21 3.40 -3.32
CA THR A 94 -19.44 2.53 -4.21
C THR A 94 -18.06 3.11 -4.45
N PHE A 95 -17.04 2.29 -4.28
CA PHE A 95 -15.66 2.58 -4.67
C PHE A 95 -15.32 1.79 -5.93
N CYS A 96 -14.58 2.42 -6.83
CA CYS A 96 -14.23 1.83 -8.11
C CYS A 96 -12.74 1.98 -8.39
N THR A 97 -12.10 0.91 -8.87
CA THR A 97 -10.70 0.95 -9.30
C THR A 97 -10.42 -0.08 -10.40
N ALA A 98 -9.35 0.13 -11.15
CA ALA A 98 -8.82 -0.83 -12.12
C ALA A 98 -7.55 -1.46 -11.55
N SER A 99 -7.59 -2.76 -11.26
CA SER A 99 -6.43 -3.49 -10.72
C SER A 99 -6.69 -4.99 -10.73
N ASP A 100 -5.68 -5.77 -11.10
CA ASP A 100 -5.69 -7.24 -11.04
C ASP A 100 -4.92 -7.80 -9.83
N GLY A 101 -4.55 -6.96 -8.87
CA GLY A 101 -3.68 -7.35 -7.77
C GLY A 101 -3.98 -6.65 -6.45
N ASN A 102 -2.92 -6.42 -5.67
CA ASN A 102 -2.99 -5.97 -4.28
C ASN A 102 -3.73 -4.63 -4.07
N HIS A 103 -3.78 -3.75 -5.06
CA HIS A 103 -4.55 -2.51 -4.93
C HIS A 103 -6.06 -2.78 -4.99
N GLY A 104 -6.52 -3.57 -5.95
CA GLY A 104 -7.92 -3.98 -6.04
C GLY A 104 -8.38 -4.73 -4.79
N ARG A 105 -7.55 -5.66 -4.30
CA ARG A 105 -7.79 -6.39 -3.04
C ARG A 105 -7.92 -5.43 -1.84
N ALA A 106 -7.04 -4.43 -1.74
CA ALA A 106 -7.08 -3.44 -0.67
C ALA A 106 -8.35 -2.57 -0.71
N VAL A 107 -8.79 -2.15 -1.91
CA VAL A 107 -10.04 -1.39 -2.09
C VAL A 107 -11.24 -2.24 -1.73
N ALA A 108 -11.31 -3.48 -2.20
CA ALA A 108 -12.40 -4.41 -1.89
C ALA A 108 -12.50 -4.67 -0.37
N TRP A 109 -11.37 -4.97 0.28
CA TRP A 109 -11.30 -5.18 1.72
C TRP A 109 -11.77 -3.96 2.52
N MET A 110 -11.33 -2.77 2.16
CA MET A 110 -11.74 -1.55 2.87
C MET A 110 -13.20 -1.19 2.60
N ALA A 111 -13.70 -1.40 1.39
CA ALA A 111 -15.11 -1.20 1.07
C ALA A 111 -16.01 -2.13 1.91
N LYS A 112 -15.65 -3.41 2.04
CA LYS A 112 -16.33 -4.37 2.93
C LYS A 112 -16.34 -3.88 4.37
N LYS A 113 -15.21 -3.38 4.88
CA LYS A 113 -15.09 -2.85 6.25
C LYS A 113 -15.93 -1.59 6.48
N LEU A 114 -16.14 -0.79 5.44
CA LEU A 114 -16.99 0.41 5.46
C LEU A 114 -18.47 0.11 5.14
N GLU A 115 -18.84 -1.16 4.92
CA GLU A 115 -20.18 -1.58 4.47
C GLU A 115 -20.60 -0.88 3.16
N ARG A 116 -19.65 -0.77 2.23
CA ARG A 116 -19.82 -0.15 0.91
C ARG A 116 -19.53 -1.14 -0.21
N LYS A 117 -19.99 -0.82 -1.40
CA LYS A 117 -19.71 -1.62 -2.60
C LYS A 117 -18.32 -1.34 -3.16
N ALA A 118 -17.69 -2.37 -3.73
CA ALA A 118 -16.48 -2.23 -4.53
C ALA A 118 -16.73 -2.75 -5.95
N ILE A 119 -16.26 -2.01 -6.95
CA ILE A 119 -16.21 -2.45 -8.34
C ILE A 119 -14.75 -2.46 -8.77
N ILE A 120 -14.22 -3.64 -9.05
CA ILE A 120 -12.82 -3.81 -9.44
C ILE A 120 -12.78 -4.25 -10.90
N TYR A 121 -12.32 -3.36 -11.77
CA TYR A 121 -12.10 -3.68 -13.18
C TYR A 121 -10.77 -4.40 -13.33
N MET A 122 -10.79 -5.54 -13.99
CA MET A 122 -9.62 -6.38 -14.23
C MET A 122 -9.40 -6.63 -15.71
N PRO A 123 -8.16 -6.81 -16.17
CA PRO A 123 -7.89 -7.22 -17.54
C PRO A 123 -8.56 -8.55 -17.88
N LYS A 124 -8.99 -8.69 -19.13
CA LYS A 124 -9.48 -9.98 -19.65
C LYS A 124 -8.35 -11.00 -19.56
N GLY A 125 -8.64 -12.17 -19.01
CA GLY A 125 -7.64 -13.24 -18.83
C GLY A 125 -6.90 -13.19 -17.48
N THR A 126 -7.30 -12.31 -16.54
CA THR A 126 -6.80 -12.39 -15.16
C THR A 126 -7.05 -13.77 -14.58
N VAL A 127 -6.02 -14.39 -13.99
CA VAL A 127 -6.09 -15.74 -13.41
C VAL A 127 -7.09 -15.80 -12.26
N LEU A 128 -7.76 -16.94 -12.12
CA LEU A 128 -8.84 -17.13 -11.14
C LEU A 128 -8.42 -16.86 -9.69
N ASP A 129 -7.20 -17.24 -9.31
CA ASP A 129 -6.70 -17.03 -7.93
C ASP A 129 -6.68 -15.54 -7.56
N ARG A 130 -6.30 -14.66 -8.49
CA ARG A 130 -6.33 -13.21 -8.26
C ARG A 130 -7.77 -12.68 -8.15
N ILE A 131 -8.67 -13.21 -9.00
CA ILE A 131 -10.09 -12.85 -8.96
C ILE A 131 -10.69 -13.25 -7.61
N ASN A 132 -10.43 -14.47 -7.16
CA ASN A 132 -10.93 -14.99 -5.90
C ASN A 132 -10.36 -14.20 -4.71
N ALA A 133 -9.05 -13.93 -4.70
CA ALA A 133 -8.42 -13.13 -3.66
C ALA A 133 -8.97 -11.69 -3.52
N ILE A 134 -9.59 -11.14 -4.56
CA ILE A 134 -10.25 -9.82 -4.51
C ILE A 134 -11.70 -9.94 -4.03
N LYS A 135 -12.35 -11.09 -4.25
CA LYS A 135 -13.74 -11.33 -3.83
C LYS A 135 -13.88 -11.70 -2.35
N GLU A 136 -12.81 -12.20 -1.69
CA GLU A 136 -12.76 -12.51 -0.25
C GLU A 136 -12.96 -11.27 0.63
#